data_a57552464704ef576cb214ef09af47ec
#
_entry.id   a57552464704ef576cb214ef09af47ec
#
_cell.length_a   1.000
_cell.length_b   1.000
_cell.length_c   1.000
_cell.angle_alpha   90.00
_cell.angle_beta   90.00
_cell.angle_gamma   90.00
#
_symmetry.space_group_name_H-M   'P 1'
#
loop_
_entity.id
_entity.type
_entity.pdbx_description
1 polymer ?
#
loop_
_entity_poly.entity_id
_entity_poly.type
_entity_poly.pdbx_seq_one_letter_code
_entity_poly.pdbx_strand_id
1 'polypeptide(L)'
;ETAYNPSLTKGVIMKKYLGYFLAGTAIYFGFAGLGYAETTVSAEVQYIFNTLLFLMSGFLVMWMAAGFAMLESGLVTSKSVSAICAKNIGLYSIAGVMFWLVGYNLAYGIPEGGYIGSFTPWSDNSALETGYSDGSDWFFQMVFCATTMSIVSGTLAERIKIWPFFLFAAILTGFIYPISMGWQWGGGWLSAAGFSDFAGSTLVHAAGGAAALAGAIVLGARTGRFSSSGGVKAMTPFAASSIPLATLGVFILWLGWFGFNGGSQLASGTLEDVSSVATIYINTNLAAGGGVLAAATVSSLETVAAANTCLLYTSPSPRDGVQS
;
A
#
# COMPACT_ATOMS: atom_id res chain seq x y z
N GLU A 1 37.75 -29.52 -36.06
CA GLU A 1 37.22 -28.19 -35.58
C GLU A 1 35.75 -28.12 -35.84
N THR A 2 34.92 -28.49 -34.90
CA THR A 2 33.46 -28.35 -34.95
C THR A 2 33.09 -26.94 -34.46
N ALA A 3 32.65 -26.12 -35.39
CA ALA A 3 32.21 -24.74 -35.10
C ALA A 3 31.02 -24.73 -34.10
N TYR A 4 31.23 -24.12 -32.97
CA TYR A 4 30.20 -23.85 -31.97
C TYR A 4 29.16 -22.86 -32.51
N ASN A 5 27.92 -23.32 -32.69
CA ASN A 5 26.82 -22.47 -33.16
C ASN A 5 25.93 -22.03 -31.98
N PRO A 6 26.05 -20.79 -31.50
CA PRO A 6 25.34 -20.31 -30.32
C PRO A 6 23.83 -20.10 -30.51
N SER A 7 23.32 -20.16 -31.73
CA SER A 7 21.88 -19.97 -32.01
C SER A 7 21.04 -21.23 -31.73
N LEU A 8 21.63 -22.42 -31.92
CA LEU A 8 20.97 -23.70 -31.66
C LEU A 8 20.79 -23.99 -30.16
N THR A 9 21.74 -23.57 -29.32
CA THR A 9 21.67 -23.75 -27.87
C THR A 9 20.62 -22.86 -27.22
N LYS A 10 20.43 -21.64 -27.69
CA LYS A 10 19.39 -20.72 -27.18
C LYS A 10 17.97 -21.24 -27.45
N GLY A 11 17.72 -21.80 -28.62
CA GLY A 11 16.42 -22.36 -28.96
C GLY A 11 16.02 -23.59 -28.14
N VAL A 12 16.99 -24.45 -27.81
CA VAL A 12 16.75 -25.65 -26.98
C VAL A 12 16.50 -25.28 -25.52
N ILE A 13 17.26 -24.34 -24.99
CA ILE A 13 17.08 -23.83 -23.62
C ILE A 13 15.72 -23.17 -23.47
N MET A 14 15.32 -22.29 -24.38
CA MET A 14 14.04 -21.60 -24.34
C MET A 14 12.85 -22.55 -24.43
N LYS A 15 12.93 -23.60 -25.30
CA LYS A 15 11.88 -24.64 -25.37
C LYS A 15 11.75 -25.46 -24.09
N LYS A 16 12.88 -25.73 -23.40
CA LYS A 16 12.88 -26.46 -22.14
C LYS A 16 12.22 -25.67 -21.00
N TYR A 17 12.52 -24.36 -20.88
CA TYR A 17 11.87 -23.49 -19.89
C TYR A 17 10.40 -23.20 -20.20
N LEU A 18 10.04 -23.07 -21.47
CA LEU A 18 8.64 -22.97 -21.90
C LEU A 18 7.86 -24.24 -21.55
N GLY A 19 8.49 -25.43 -21.72
CA GLY A 19 7.93 -26.70 -21.30
C GLY A 19 7.67 -26.79 -19.79
N TYR A 20 8.58 -26.33 -18.96
CA TYR A 20 8.40 -26.29 -17.50
C TYR A 20 7.33 -25.28 -17.07
N PHE A 21 7.25 -24.11 -17.74
CA PHE A 21 6.20 -23.13 -17.49
C PHE A 21 4.81 -23.69 -17.86
N LEU A 22 4.68 -24.34 -19.01
CA LEU A 22 3.41 -24.95 -19.44
C LEU A 22 3.04 -26.15 -18.57
N ALA A 23 4.00 -26.95 -18.12
CA ALA A 23 3.73 -28.07 -17.20
C ALA A 23 3.31 -27.55 -15.81
N GLY A 24 3.93 -26.48 -15.31
CA GLY A 24 3.55 -25.83 -14.05
C GLY A 24 2.12 -25.28 -14.10
N THR A 25 1.73 -24.63 -15.21
CA THR A 25 0.35 -24.14 -15.42
C THR A 25 -0.66 -25.28 -15.53
N ALA A 26 -0.33 -26.38 -16.21
CA ALA A 26 -1.21 -27.55 -16.33
C ALA A 26 -1.43 -28.26 -14.98
N ILE A 27 -0.41 -28.34 -14.13
CA ILE A 27 -0.53 -28.86 -12.75
C ILE A 27 -1.41 -27.93 -11.90
N TYR A 28 -1.26 -26.63 -12.03
CA TYR A 28 -2.09 -25.65 -11.31
C TYR A 28 -3.58 -25.75 -11.66
N PHE A 29 -3.91 -25.92 -12.95
CA PHE A 29 -5.31 -26.12 -13.38
C PHE A 29 -5.86 -27.52 -13.12
N GLY A 30 -5.02 -28.56 -12.97
CA GLY A 30 -5.42 -29.93 -12.69
C GLY A 30 -5.90 -30.15 -11.26
N PHE A 31 -5.50 -29.32 -10.30
CA PHE A 31 -5.94 -29.40 -8.90
C PHE A 31 -7.24 -28.63 -8.59
N ALA A 32 -7.76 -27.85 -9.53
CA ALA A 32 -8.98 -27.05 -9.34
C ALA A 32 -10.29 -27.87 -9.35
N GLY A 33 -10.22 -29.21 -9.44
CA GLY A 33 -11.37 -30.07 -9.65
C GLY A 33 -11.73 -31.03 -8.50
N LEU A 34 -11.12 -30.91 -7.31
CA LEU A 34 -11.55 -31.71 -6.15
C LEU A 34 -12.71 -31.00 -5.47
N GLY A 35 -13.92 -31.37 -5.81
CA GLY A 35 -15.13 -30.92 -5.12
C GLY A 35 -15.08 -31.36 -3.65
N TYR A 36 -14.88 -30.38 -2.77
CA TYR A 36 -15.10 -30.57 -1.34
C TYR A 36 -16.61 -30.64 -1.08
N ALA A 37 -17.05 -31.60 -0.26
CA ALA A 37 -18.45 -31.62 0.22
C ALA A 37 -18.70 -30.27 0.95
N GLU A 38 -19.75 -29.57 0.58
CA GLU A 38 -20.21 -28.36 1.23
C GLU A 38 -20.56 -28.67 2.69
N THR A 39 -19.61 -28.52 3.59
CA THR A 39 -19.89 -28.47 5.02
C THR A 39 -20.35 -27.05 5.33
N THR A 40 -21.65 -26.89 5.62
CA THR A 40 -22.21 -25.62 6.06
C THR A 40 -21.59 -25.25 7.40
N VAL A 41 -20.72 -24.25 7.39
CA VAL A 41 -20.12 -23.66 8.60
C VAL A 41 -21.18 -22.82 9.31
N SER A 42 -21.30 -22.95 10.65
CA SER A 42 -22.26 -22.13 11.39
C SER A 42 -21.98 -20.64 11.28
N ALA A 43 -23.01 -19.81 11.31
CA ALA A 43 -22.88 -18.35 11.26
C ALA A 43 -21.98 -17.82 12.39
N GLU A 44 -22.05 -18.42 13.58
CA GLU A 44 -21.20 -18.04 14.72
C GLU A 44 -19.72 -18.31 14.43
N VAL A 45 -19.38 -19.43 13.85
CA VAL A 45 -17.99 -19.77 13.47
C VAL A 45 -17.48 -18.82 12.38
N GLN A 46 -18.31 -18.52 11.38
CA GLN A 46 -17.96 -17.51 10.36
C GLN A 46 -17.71 -16.14 10.99
N TYR A 47 -18.59 -15.70 11.87
CA TYR A 47 -18.45 -14.42 12.60
C TYR A 47 -17.12 -14.36 13.36
N ILE A 48 -16.75 -15.43 14.09
CA ILE A 48 -15.50 -15.49 14.84
C ILE A 48 -14.30 -15.39 13.93
N PHE A 49 -14.25 -16.19 12.85
CA PHE A 49 -13.09 -16.20 11.95
C PHE A 49 -12.97 -14.90 11.13
N ASN A 50 -14.07 -14.31 10.68
CA ASN A 50 -14.06 -13.05 9.97
C ASN A 50 -13.60 -11.91 10.89
N THR A 51 -14.08 -11.88 12.14
CA THR A 51 -13.62 -10.93 13.16
C THR A 51 -12.12 -11.08 13.40
N LEU A 52 -11.60 -12.29 13.53
CA LEU A 52 -10.18 -12.55 13.70
C LEU A 52 -9.37 -12.13 12.47
N LEU A 53 -9.87 -12.39 11.24
CA LEU A 53 -9.24 -11.93 10.01
C LEU A 53 -9.06 -10.41 10.02
N PHE A 54 -10.11 -9.66 10.36
CA PHE A 54 -10.05 -8.20 10.39
C PHE A 54 -9.08 -7.68 11.45
N LEU A 55 -9.11 -8.23 12.67
CA LEU A 55 -8.21 -7.80 13.74
C LEU A 55 -6.75 -8.12 13.40
N MET A 56 -6.44 -9.33 12.97
CA MET A 56 -5.07 -9.72 12.63
C MET A 56 -4.54 -8.96 11.42
N SER A 57 -5.36 -8.80 10.39
CA SER A 57 -5.00 -7.99 9.21
C SER A 57 -4.87 -6.52 9.57
N GLY A 58 -5.76 -5.99 10.42
CA GLY A 58 -5.69 -4.64 10.95
C GLY A 58 -4.39 -4.39 11.72
N PHE A 59 -3.91 -5.34 12.53
CA PHE A 59 -2.60 -5.24 13.21
C PHE A 59 -1.44 -5.19 12.22
N LEU A 60 -1.47 -6.00 11.16
CA LEU A 60 -0.45 -5.97 10.12
C LEU A 60 -0.43 -4.62 9.39
N VAL A 61 -1.61 -4.08 9.07
CA VAL A 61 -1.72 -2.75 8.43
C VAL A 61 -1.33 -1.63 9.39
N MET A 62 -1.73 -1.70 10.67
CA MET A 62 -1.25 -0.76 11.69
C MET A 62 0.27 -0.74 11.77
N TRP A 63 0.90 -1.89 11.66
CA TRP A 63 2.36 -2.01 11.66
C TRP A 63 3.02 -1.31 10.48
N MET A 64 2.31 -1.07 9.37
CA MET A 64 2.80 -0.23 8.27
C MET A 64 3.11 1.21 8.71
N ALA A 65 2.46 1.73 9.76
CA ALA A 65 2.80 3.04 10.31
C ALA A 65 4.26 3.08 10.81
N ALA A 66 4.74 1.99 11.45
CA ALA A 66 6.15 1.85 11.81
C ALA A 66 7.04 1.74 10.55
N GLY A 67 6.59 1.02 9.52
CA GLY A 67 7.27 0.93 8.23
C GLY A 67 7.47 2.29 7.56
N PHE A 68 6.41 3.10 7.48
CA PHE A 68 6.49 4.48 6.97
C PHE A 68 7.44 5.34 7.80
N ALA A 69 7.33 5.27 9.13
CA ALA A 69 8.22 6.01 10.01
C ALA A 69 9.70 5.66 9.78
N MET A 70 10.03 4.37 9.62
CA MET A 70 11.39 3.90 9.35
C MET A 70 11.87 4.29 7.96
N LEU A 71 11.04 4.06 6.92
CA LEU A 71 11.36 4.42 5.55
C LEU A 71 11.61 5.92 5.42
N GLU A 72 10.68 6.74 5.87
CA GLU A 72 10.81 8.20 5.80
C GLU A 72 12.00 8.72 6.62
N SER A 73 12.16 8.22 7.86
CA SER A 73 13.28 8.60 8.72
C SER A 73 14.63 8.24 8.08
N GLY A 74 14.70 7.09 7.41
CA GLY A 74 15.90 6.66 6.70
C GLY A 74 16.24 7.51 5.48
N LEU A 75 15.23 8.05 4.78
CA LEU A 75 15.42 8.81 3.53
C LEU A 75 15.56 10.33 3.71
N VAL A 76 15.12 10.91 4.82
CA VAL A 76 15.33 12.32 5.11
C VAL A 76 16.73 12.58 5.65
N THR A 77 17.11 13.86 5.75
CA THR A 77 18.36 14.27 6.41
C THR A 77 18.30 14.00 7.92
N SER A 78 19.41 13.69 8.56
CA SER A 78 19.48 13.31 9.98
C SER A 78 18.84 14.32 10.94
N LYS A 79 18.90 15.62 10.60
CA LYS A 79 18.26 16.69 11.39
C LYS A 79 16.74 16.64 11.39
N SER A 80 16.14 15.96 10.43
CA SER A 80 14.67 15.91 10.23
C SER A 80 14.03 14.65 10.80
N VAL A 81 14.83 13.66 11.24
CA VAL A 81 14.33 12.35 11.70
C VAL A 81 13.34 12.47 12.85
N SER A 82 13.64 13.27 13.89
CA SER A 82 12.73 13.43 15.03
C SER A 82 11.38 14.04 14.62
N ALA A 83 11.38 15.00 13.68
CA ALA A 83 10.15 15.58 13.16
C ALA A 83 9.34 14.55 12.35
N ILE A 84 9.99 13.66 11.61
CA ILE A 84 9.34 12.56 10.91
C ILE A 84 8.69 11.58 11.87
N CYS A 85 9.39 11.17 12.94
CA CYS A 85 8.82 10.29 13.96
C CYS A 85 7.58 10.92 14.62
N ALA A 86 7.67 12.17 15.06
CA ALA A 86 6.54 12.88 15.65
C ALA A 86 5.36 13.02 14.67
N LYS A 87 5.65 13.30 13.40
CA LYS A 87 4.66 13.43 12.34
C LYS A 87 3.90 12.11 12.11
N ASN A 88 4.61 10.97 12.06
CA ASN A 88 4.00 9.66 11.85
C ASN A 88 3.11 9.22 13.02
N ILE A 89 3.54 9.42 14.28
CA ILE A 89 2.70 9.17 15.46
C ILE A 89 1.47 10.08 15.43
N GLY A 90 1.65 11.37 15.14
CA GLY A 90 0.55 12.33 15.13
C GLY A 90 -0.47 12.06 14.04
N LEU A 91 -0.04 11.74 12.81
CA LEU A 91 -0.97 11.43 11.73
C LEU A 91 -1.82 10.18 12.02
N TYR A 92 -1.21 9.13 12.56
CA TYR A 92 -1.93 7.90 12.91
C TYR A 92 -2.99 8.17 14.00
N SER A 93 -2.61 8.92 15.02
CA SER A 93 -3.52 9.29 16.12
C SER A 93 -4.68 10.17 15.61
N ILE A 94 -4.38 11.16 14.75
CA ILE A 94 -5.39 12.03 14.14
C ILE A 94 -6.34 11.21 13.26
N ALA A 95 -5.81 10.31 12.44
CA ALA A 95 -6.62 9.45 11.58
C ALA A 95 -7.62 8.62 12.40
N GLY A 96 -7.17 7.99 13.50
CA GLY A 96 -8.05 7.23 14.37
C GLY A 96 -9.18 8.08 14.97
N VAL A 97 -8.85 9.25 15.51
CA VAL A 97 -9.85 10.16 16.10
C VAL A 97 -10.83 10.68 15.04
N MET A 98 -10.33 11.14 13.89
CA MET A 98 -11.18 11.69 12.84
C MET A 98 -12.06 10.64 12.17
N PHE A 99 -11.54 9.43 11.99
CA PHE A 99 -12.32 8.32 11.44
C PHE A 99 -13.42 7.87 12.40
N TRP A 100 -13.16 7.89 13.71
CA TRP A 100 -14.18 7.63 14.73
C TRP A 100 -15.25 8.73 14.79
N LEU A 101 -14.83 10.01 14.76
CA LEU A 101 -15.75 11.15 14.91
C LEU A 101 -16.72 11.30 13.72
N VAL A 102 -16.23 11.10 12.50
CA VAL A 102 -17.03 11.36 11.29
C VAL A 102 -16.73 10.42 10.15
N GLY A 103 -15.49 9.91 10.00
CA GLY A 103 -15.02 9.27 8.78
C GLY A 103 -15.76 7.96 8.48
N TYR A 104 -15.95 7.08 9.46
CA TYR A 104 -16.60 5.79 9.22
C TYR A 104 -18.02 5.94 8.66
N ASN A 105 -18.85 6.77 9.27
CA ASN A 105 -20.23 6.96 8.83
C ASN A 105 -20.35 7.85 7.59
N LEU A 106 -19.34 8.67 7.28
CA LEU A 106 -19.23 9.32 5.97
C LEU A 106 -18.96 8.31 4.84
N ALA A 107 -18.20 7.25 5.12
CA ALA A 107 -17.89 6.21 4.14
C ALA A 107 -19.02 5.19 4.00
N TYR A 108 -19.47 4.61 5.11
CA TYR A 108 -20.40 3.48 5.10
C TYR A 108 -21.87 3.87 5.32
N GLY A 109 -22.16 5.08 5.76
CA GLY A 109 -23.52 5.63 5.84
C GLY A 109 -24.01 6.25 4.54
N ILE A 110 -23.42 5.96 3.41
CA ILE A 110 -23.84 6.43 2.08
C ILE A 110 -25.09 5.66 1.64
N PRO A 111 -26.16 6.33 1.17
CA PRO A 111 -27.24 5.66 0.47
C PRO A 111 -26.73 4.98 -0.81
N GLU A 112 -27.35 3.88 -1.22
CA GLU A 112 -26.99 3.17 -2.46
C GLU A 112 -26.92 4.15 -3.65
N GLY A 113 -25.81 4.13 -4.37
CA GLY A 113 -25.55 5.08 -5.47
C GLY A 113 -25.32 6.53 -5.06
N GLY A 114 -25.28 6.83 -3.76
CA GLY A 114 -25.11 8.20 -3.23
C GLY A 114 -23.67 8.70 -3.27
N TYR A 115 -23.48 9.94 -2.81
CA TYR A 115 -22.19 10.64 -2.85
C TYR A 115 -21.58 10.90 -1.47
N ILE A 116 -22.38 11.05 -0.43
CA ILE A 116 -21.94 11.44 0.92
C ILE A 116 -22.79 10.69 1.95
N GLY A 117 -22.11 10.14 2.96
CA GLY A 117 -22.75 9.50 4.10
C GLY A 117 -23.14 10.47 5.22
N SER A 118 -23.29 9.94 6.42
CA SER A 118 -23.75 10.72 7.57
C SER A 118 -22.59 11.29 8.39
N PHE A 119 -22.80 12.51 8.93
CA PHE A 119 -21.83 13.20 9.81
C PHE A 119 -22.10 12.83 11.29
N THR A 120 -21.97 11.56 11.62
CA THR A 120 -22.20 11.07 12.97
C THR A 120 -20.98 10.28 13.46
N PRO A 121 -20.67 10.30 14.77
CA PRO A 121 -19.65 9.43 15.33
C PRO A 121 -20.00 7.95 15.14
N TRP A 122 -18.96 7.14 15.00
CA TRP A 122 -19.11 5.69 14.98
C TRP A 122 -19.67 5.16 16.31
N SER A 123 -20.53 4.18 16.24
CA SER A 123 -21.03 3.40 17.39
C SER A 123 -21.08 1.93 17.03
N ASP A 124 -20.82 1.06 17.99
CA ASP A 124 -20.89 -0.38 17.82
C ASP A 124 -22.35 -0.84 17.67
N ASN A 125 -22.65 -1.51 16.58
CA ASN A 125 -23.95 -2.14 16.30
C ASN A 125 -23.76 -3.62 15.92
N SER A 126 -22.75 -4.27 16.48
CA SER A 126 -22.41 -5.66 16.17
C SER A 126 -23.62 -6.58 16.30
N ALA A 127 -23.88 -7.32 15.23
CA ALA A 127 -24.93 -8.33 15.15
C ALA A 127 -24.39 -9.56 14.45
N LEU A 128 -24.93 -10.75 14.78
CA LEU A 128 -24.48 -12.00 14.15
C LEU A 128 -24.70 -12.01 12.65
N GLU A 129 -25.75 -11.35 12.19
CA GLU A 129 -26.14 -11.24 10.79
C GLU A 129 -25.14 -10.46 9.93
N THR A 130 -24.33 -9.56 10.54
CA THR A 130 -23.27 -8.84 9.82
C THR A 130 -22.10 -9.74 9.44
N GLY A 131 -21.97 -10.89 10.10
CA GLY A 131 -20.94 -11.88 9.84
C GLY A 131 -19.55 -11.55 10.42
N TYR A 132 -19.41 -10.43 11.13
CA TYR A 132 -18.19 -9.96 11.84
C TYR A 132 -18.55 -8.88 12.87
N SER A 133 -17.63 -8.58 13.79
CA SER A 133 -17.80 -7.50 14.77
C SER A 133 -17.58 -6.14 14.11
N ASP A 134 -18.51 -5.21 14.29
CA ASP A 134 -18.39 -3.82 13.80
C ASP A 134 -17.10 -3.14 14.28
N GLY A 135 -16.69 -3.42 15.53
CA GLY A 135 -15.44 -2.91 16.06
C GLY A 135 -14.20 -3.43 15.33
N SER A 136 -14.24 -4.66 14.82
CA SER A 136 -13.15 -5.23 14.02
C SER A 136 -13.09 -4.62 12.63
N ASP A 137 -14.24 -4.37 11.99
CA ASP A 137 -14.32 -3.67 10.71
C ASP A 137 -13.89 -2.21 10.87
N TRP A 138 -14.41 -1.49 11.87
CA TRP A 138 -13.97 -0.12 12.14
C TRP A 138 -12.45 -0.03 12.29
N PHE A 139 -11.84 -0.93 13.05
CA PHE A 139 -10.39 -0.92 13.24
C PHE A 139 -9.64 -1.21 11.94
N PHE A 140 -10.09 -2.21 11.17
CA PHE A 140 -9.51 -2.57 9.88
C PHE A 140 -9.60 -1.41 8.88
N GLN A 141 -10.73 -0.75 8.77
CA GLN A 141 -10.93 0.39 7.88
C GLN A 141 -10.18 1.65 8.34
N MET A 142 -10.08 1.88 9.64
CA MET A 142 -9.33 3.00 10.20
C MET A 142 -7.85 2.95 9.83
N VAL A 143 -7.23 1.79 9.85
CA VAL A 143 -5.80 1.67 9.50
C VAL A 143 -5.55 1.91 8.00
N PHE A 144 -6.53 1.67 7.13
CA PHE A 144 -6.49 2.07 5.72
C PHE A 144 -6.55 3.59 5.55
N CYS A 145 -7.42 4.23 6.32
CA CYS A 145 -7.51 5.69 6.38
C CYS A 145 -6.17 6.30 6.83
N ALA A 146 -5.55 5.77 7.88
CA ALA A 146 -4.24 6.21 8.35
C ALA A 146 -3.14 5.99 7.30
N THR A 147 -3.20 4.86 6.57
CA THR A 147 -2.24 4.55 5.50
C THR A 147 -2.32 5.57 4.36
N THR A 148 -3.52 6.02 3.98
CA THR A 148 -3.70 7.06 2.95
C THR A 148 -2.94 8.34 3.31
N MET A 149 -3.00 8.77 4.56
CA MET A 149 -2.24 9.93 5.04
C MET A 149 -0.74 9.64 5.16
N SER A 150 -0.34 8.41 5.48
CA SER A 150 1.06 8.01 5.52
C SER A 150 1.72 8.09 4.14
N ILE A 151 1.01 7.75 3.06
CA ILE A 151 1.50 7.92 1.67
C ILE A 151 1.82 9.39 1.37
N VAL A 152 1.03 10.32 1.87
CA VAL A 152 1.27 11.77 1.71
C VAL A 152 2.50 12.23 2.49
N SER A 153 2.70 11.66 3.67
CA SER A 153 3.68 12.08 4.67
C SER A 153 5.09 12.19 4.11
N GLY A 154 5.59 11.18 3.43
CA GLY A 154 6.93 11.16 2.85
C GLY A 154 7.15 12.25 1.79
N THR A 155 6.15 12.47 0.95
CA THR A 155 6.22 13.50 -0.11
C THR A 155 6.32 14.91 0.48
N LEU A 156 5.68 15.19 1.61
CA LEU A 156 5.70 16.49 2.27
C LEU A 156 6.88 16.63 3.25
N ALA A 157 7.68 15.59 3.44
CA ALA A 157 8.81 15.59 4.36
C ALA A 157 9.80 16.74 4.04
N GLU A 158 10.33 17.38 5.09
CA GLU A 158 11.27 18.52 5.02
C GLU A 158 10.73 19.78 4.29
N ARG A 159 9.43 19.84 4.02
CA ARG A 159 8.79 20.97 3.31
C ARG A 159 7.65 21.62 4.08
N ILE A 160 6.89 20.82 4.83
CA ILE A 160 5.73 21.29 5.59
C ILE A 160 6.05 21.44 7.07
N LYS A 161 5.45 22.43 7.73
CA LYS A 161 5.48 22.58 9.18
C LYS A 161 4.50 21.58 9.83
N ILE A 162 4.77 21.17 11.07
CA ILE A 162 4.03 20.10 11.73
C ILE A 162 2.54 20.41 11.93
N TRP A 163 2.17 21.62 12.34
CA TRP A 163 0.76 21.98 12.58
C TRP A 163 -0.09 22.04 11.30
N PRO A 164 0.35 22.70 10.20
CA PRO A 164 -0.32 22.58 8.92
C PRO A 164 -0.44 21.14 8.40
N PHE A 165 0.56 20.29 8.67
CA PHE A 165 0.47 18.88 8.34
C PHE A 165 -0.61 18.16 9.14
N PHE A 166 -0.72 18.41 10.44
CA PHE A 166 -1.76 17.81 11.29
C PHE A 166 -3.17 18.29 10.92
N LEU A 167 -3.32 19.57 10.57
CA LEU A 167 -4.58 20.09 10.05
C LEU A 167 -4.97 19.39 8.73
N PHE A 168 -4.00 19.24 7.82
CA PHE A 168 -4.24 18.52 6.58
C PHE A 168 -4.57 17.04 6.83
N ALA A 169 -3.87 16.40 7.78
CA ALA A 169 -4.18 15.04 8.18
C ALA A 169 -5.63 14.90 8.67
N ALA A 170 -6.10 15.82 9.51
CA ALA A 170 -7.48 15.81 9.99
C ALA A 170 -8.51 15.96 8.84
N ILE A 171 -8.24 16.85 7.88
CA ILE A 171 -9.14 17.06 6.72
C ILE A 171 -9.12 15.83 5.80
N LEU A 172 -7.93 15.31 5.49
CA LEU A 172 -7.82 14.15 4.60
C LEU A 172 -8.49 12.91 5.22
N THR A 173 -8.20 12.61 6.48
CA THR A 173 -8.67 11.38 7.14
C THR A 173 -10.10 11.47 7.68
N GLY A 174 -10.59 12.67 7.97
CA GLY A 174 -11.97 12.88 8.42
C GLY A 174 -12.98 13.04 7.30
N PHE A 175 -12.55 13.58 6.16
CA PHE A 175 -13.50 13.99 5.10
C PHE A 175 -13.10 13.47 3.71
N ILE A 176 -11.95 13.85 3.18
CA ILE A 176 -11.61 13.60 1.77
C ILE A 176 -11.54 12.10 1.49
N TYR A 177 -10.75 11.37 2.27
CA TYR A 177 -10.61 9.93 2.10
C TYR A 177 -11.92 9.18 2.38
N PRO A 178 -12.64 9.39 3.51
CA PRO A 178 -13.89 8.70 3.77
C PRO A 178 -14.96 8.90 2.70
N ILE A 179 -15.11 10.11 2.17
CA ILE A 179 -16.05 10.39 1.08
C ILE A 179 -15.67 9.61 -0.17
N SER A 180 -14.40 9.65 -0.58
CA SER A 180 -13.94 8.92 -1.78
C SER A 180 -14.00 7.39 -1.61
N MET A 181 -13.70 6.89 -0.42
CA MET A 181 -13.83 5.49 -0.04
C MET A 181 -15.29 5.01 -0.13
N GLY A 182 -16.21 5.81 0.39
CA GLY A 182 -17.63 5.51 0.40
C GLY A 182 -18.25 5.43 -1.00
N TRP A 183 -17.68 6.11 -1.99
CA TRP A 183 -18.16 6.04 -3.37
C TRP A 183 -18.10 4.61 -3.95
N GLN A 184 -17.20 3.76 -3.46
CA GLN A 184 -17.11 2.38 -3.91
C GLN A 184 -17.36 1.41 -2.76
N TRP A 185 -16.55 1.39 -1.68
CA TRP A 185 -16.70 0.43 -0.59
C TRP A 185 -17.96 0.66 0.26
N GLY A 186 -18.45 1.90 0.33
CA GLY A 186 -19.71 2.23 0.98
C GLY A 186 -20.97 2.05 0.10
N GLY A 187 -20.84 1.46 -1.10
CA GLY A 187 -21.99 1.26 -2.00
C GLY A 187 -22.44 2.54 -2.73
N GLY A 188 -21.61 3.58 -2.78
CA GLY A 188 -21.93 4.84 -3.45
C GLY A 188 -21.93 4.76 -4.98
N TRP A 189 -21.95 5.91 -5.63
CA TRP A 189 -22.15 6.06 -7.07
C TRP A 189 -21.13 5.32 -7.96
N LEU A 190 -19.88 5.19 -7.51
CA LEU A 190 -18.84 4.46 -8.24
C LEU A 190 -19.10 2.95 -8.22
N SER A 191 -19.56 2.43 -7.08
CA SER A 191 -20.01 1.03 -6.96
C SER A 191 -21.19 0.76 -7.88
N ALA A 192 -22.20 1.65 -7.87
CA ALA A 192 -23.36 1.55 -8.75
C ALA A 192 -22.98 1.63 -10.24
N ALA A 193 -21.90 2.33 -10.59
CA ALA A 193 -21.34 2.37 -11.94
C ALA A 193 -20.50 1.14 -12.32
N GLY A 194 -20.34 0.15 -11.42
CA GLY A 194 -19.59 -1.08 -11.65
C GLY A 194 -18.08 -0.97 -11.43
N PHE A 195 -17.57 0.12 -10.85
CA PHE A 195 -16.17 0.21 -10.45
C PHE A 195 -15.88 -0.69 -9.25
N SER A 196 -14.76 -1.40 -9.28
CA SER A 196 -14.32 -2.27 -8.18
C SER A 196 -12.86 -2.00 -7.83
N ASP A 197 -12.60 -1.86 -6.55
CA ASP A 197 -11.25 -1.80 -5.97
C ASP A 197 -11.19 -2.82 -4.83
N PHE A 198 -10.37 -3.86 -4.99
CA PHE A 198 -10.33 -4.96 -4.04
C PHE A 198 -9.70 -4.56 -2.70
N ALA A 199 -8.51 -3.95 -2.73
CA ALA A 199 -7.74 -3.67 -1.52
C ALA A 199 -7.28 -2.20 -1.41
N GLY A 200 -7.79 -1.29 -2.22
CA GLY A 200 -7.48 0.13 -2.10
C GLY A 200 -6.33 0.63 -2.98
N SER A 201 -6.04 -0.06 -4.10
CA SER A 201 -5.08 0.47 -5.09
C SER A 201 -5.45 1.87 -5.55
N THR A 202 -6.74 2.13 -5.74
CA THR A 202 -7.27 3.44 -6.09
C THR A 202 -7.71 4.21 -4.85
N LEU A 203 -8.57 3.60 -4.03
CA LEU A 203 -9.20 4.30 -2.90
C LEU A 203 -8.20 4.77 -1.85
N VAL A 204 -7.15 3.99 -1.59
CA VAL A 204 -6.10 4.34 -0.60
C VAL A 204 -4.88 4.94 -1.29
N HIS A 205 -4.28 4.17 -2.21
CA HIS A 205 -2.96 4.53 -2.77
C HIS A 205 -3.05 5.64 -3.81
N ALA A 206 -4.01 5.62 -4.75
CA ALA A 206 -4.14 6.71 -5.70
C ALA A 206 -4.70 7.97 -5.03
N ALA A 207 -5.61 7.87 -4.05
CA ALA A 207 -6.08 9.02 -3.28
C ALA A 207 -4.93 9.66 -2.47
N GLY A 208 -4.13 8.85 -1.77
CA GLY A 208 -2.92 9.31 -1.08
C GLY A 208 -1.90 9.91 -2.05
N GLY A 209 -1.68 9.27 -3.20
CA GLY A 209 -0.79 9.75 -4.26
C GLY A 209 -1.23 11.09 -4.86
N ALA A 210 -2.52 11.27 -5.13
CA ALA A 210 -3.09 12.52 -5.63
C ALA A 210 -2.94 13.66 -4.60
N ALA A 211 -3.22 13.38 -3.32
CA ALA A 211 -3.02 14.33 -2.24
C ALA A 211 -1.53 14.68 -2.05
N ALA A 212 -0.64 13.70 -2.19
CA ALA A 212 0.81 13.91 -2.19
C ALA A 212 1.27 14.79 -3.35
N LEU A 213 0.76 14.54 -4.56
CA LEU A 213 1.05 15.35 -5.75
C LEU A 213 0.57 16.79 -5.57
N ALA A 214 -0.65 17.00 -5.11
CA ALA A 214 -1.18 18.33 -4.81
C ALA A 214 -0.29 19.08 -3.79
N GLY A 215 0.08 18.39 -2.71
CA GLY A 215 0.99 18.94 -1.71
C GLY A 215 2.39 19.26 -2.27
N ALA A 216 2.93 18.42 -3.16
CA ALA A 216 4.21 18.67 -3.83
C ALA A 216 4.16 19.90 -4.74
N ILE A 217 3.06 20.10 -5.47
CA ILE A 217 2.85 21.26 -6.32
C ILE A 217 2.77 22.55 -5.48
N VAL A 218 1.99 22.54 -4.40
CA VAL A 218 1.79 23.71 -3.53
C VAL A 218 3.07 24.10 -2.78
N LEU A 219 3.79 23.13 -2.22
CA LEU A 219 4.97 23.37 -1.41
C LEU A 219 6.25 23.57 -2.25
N GLY A 220 6.28 23.07 -3.46
CA GLY A 220 7.46 23.11 -4.32
C GLY A 220 8.58 22.17 -3.84
N ALA A 221 9.77 22.41 -4.34
CA ALA A 221 10.98 21.64 -3.99
C ALA A 221 11.50 21.98 -2.59
N ARG A 222 12.22 21.03 -1.97
CA ARG A 222 12.97 21.30 -0.72
C ARG A 222 13.96 22.42 -0.92
N THR A 223 14.08 23.29 0.08
CA THR A 223 15.03 24.42 0.05
C THR A 223 16.46 23.93 -0.21
N GLY A 224 17.11 24.49 -1.21
CA GLY A 224 18.46 24.12 -1.63
C GLY A 224 18.53 22.90 -2.55
N ARG A 225 17.39 22.28 -2.92
CA ARG A 225 17.39 21.11 -3.83
C ARG A 225 17.85 21.47 -5.24
N PHE A 226 17.44 22.63 -5.73
CA PHE A 226 17.83 23.13 -7.04
C PHE A 226 18.52 24.48 -6.90
N SER A 227 19.70 24.61 -7.49
CA SER A 227 20.42 25.88 -7.61
C SER A 227 20.40 26.34 -9.07
N SER A 228 20.26 27.64 -9.28
CA SER A 228 20.41 28.26 -10.59
C SER A 228 21.75 29.01 -10.61
N SER A 229 22.72 28.48 -11.33
CA SER A 229 23.96 29.17 -11.62
C SER A 229 24.12 29.19 -13.14
N GLY A 230 24.21 30.37 -13.75
CA GLY A 230 24.39 30.50 -15.19
C GLY A 230 23.29 29.93 -16.07
N GLY A 231 22.05 29.88 -15.60
CA GLY A 231 20.90 29.39 -16.37
C GLY A 231 20.72 27.83 -16.37
N VAL A 232 21.65 27.09 -15.82
CA VAL A 232 21.56 25.64 -15.66
C VAL A 232 21.04 25.32 -14.27
N LYS A 233 19.91 24.54 -14.19
CA LYS A 233 19.42 24.01 -12.92
C LYS A 233 20.27 22.80 -12.52
N ALA A 234 21.14 22.98 -11.52
CA ALA A 234 21.86 21.88 -10.91
C ALA A 234 21.05 21.30 -9.74
N MET A 235 20.97 19.97 -9.66
CA MET A 235 20.30 19.25 -8.57
C MET A 235 21.32 18.95 -7.46
N THR A 236 21.06 19.46 -6.25
CA THR A 236 21.86 19.15 -5.07
C THR A 236 21.33 17.88 -4.39
N PRO A 237 22.11 16.80 -4.29
CA PRO A 237 21.70 15.62 -3.55
C PRO A 237 21.63 15.94 -2.05
N PHE A 238 20.64 15.37 -1.36
CA PHE A 238 20.57 15.35 0.09
C PHE A 238 20.93 13.96 0.59
N ALA A 239 21.86 13.86 1.52
CA ALA A 239 22.23 12.58 2.11
C ALA A 239 21.08 12.02 2.92
N ALA A 240 20.74 10.75 2.66
CA ALA A 240 19.82 9.98 3.47
C ALA A 240 20.41 9.75 4.87
N SER A 241 19.58 9.79 5.91
CA SER A 241 20.06 9.60 7.29
C SER A 241 20.54 8.17 7.57
N SER A 242 19.83 7.15 7.01
CA SER A 242 20.16 5.75 7.24
C SER A 242 19.47 4.84 6.21
N ILE A 243 20.20 4.37 5.22
CA ILE A 243 19.70 3.41 4.24
C ILE A 243 19.27 2.08 4.87
N PRO A 244 20.00 1.49 5.86
CA PRO A 244 19.53 0.29 6.54
C PRO A 244 18.16 0.48 7.22
N LEU A 245 17.92 1.66 7.83
CA LEU A 245 16.62 1.99 8.43
C LEU A 245 15.51 2.09 7.37
N ALA A 246 15.78 2.73 6.24
CA ALA A 246 14.86 2.80 5.12
C ALA A 246 14.51 1.40 4.59
N THR A 247 15.51 0.53 4.45
CA THR A 247 15.32 -0.87 4.01
C THR A 247 14.47 -1.65 5.00
N LEU A 248 14.71 -1.51 6.31
CA LEU A 248 13.85 -2.10 7.34
C LEU A 248 12.40 -1.62 7.19
N GLY A 249 12.20 -0.32 6.95
CA GLY A 249 10.88 0.26 6.69
C GLY A 249 10.17 -0.41 5.51
N VAL A 250 10.88 -0.69 4.42
CA VAL A 250 10.32 -1.42 3.26
C VAL A 250 9.85 -2.81 3.65
N PHE A 251 10.62 -3.58 4.42
CA PHE A 251 10.21 -4.93 4.84
C PHE A 251 8.99 -4.90 5.78
N ILE A 252 8.92 -3.91 6.67
CA ILE A 252 7.74 -3.71 7.54
C ILE A 252 6.50 -3.36 6.70
N LEU A 253 6.63 -2.51 5.69
CA LEU A 253 5.54 -2.20 4.75
C LEU A 253 5.13 -3.44 3.95
N TRP A 254 6.09 -4.25 3.52
CA TRP A 254 5.81 -5.50 2.81
C TRP A 254 5.05 -6.50 3.70
N LEU A 255 5.46 -6.64 4.96
CA LEU A 255 4.74 -7.46 5.93
C LEU A 255 3.28 -6.98 6.11
N GLY A 256 3.08 -5.67 6.26
CA GLY A 256 1.75 -5.09 6.38
C GLY A 256 0.89 -5.27 5.14
N TRP A 257 1.51 -5.38 3.96
CA TRP A 257 0.80 -5.59 2.70
C TRP A 257 0.04 -6.93 2.66
N PHE A 258 0.52 -7.96 3.35
CA PHE A 258 -0.24 -9.20 3.51
C PHE A 258 -1.54 -8.98 4.27
N GLY A 259 -1.53 -8.20 5.34
CA GLY A 259 -2.74 -7.79 6.05
C GLY A 259 -3.66 -6.93 5.18
N PHE A 260 -3.06 -5.99 4.44
CA PHE A 260 -3.78 -5.11 3.52
C PHE A 260 -4.60 -5.90 2.49
N ASN A 261 -3.94 -6.78 1.76
CA ASN A 261 -4.58 -7.55 0.69
C ASN A 261 -5.36 -8.75 1.21
N GLY A 262 -4.80 -9.51 2.16
CA GLY A 262 -5.46 -10.71 2.68
C GLY A 262 -6.71 -10.39 3.48
N GLY A 263 -6.68 -9.34 4.31
CA GLY A 263 -7.87 -8.87 5.04
C GLY A 263 -8.99 -8.37 4.12
N SER A 264 -8.64 -7.88 2.94
CA SER A 264 -9.62 -7.42 1.93
C SER A 264 -10.42 -8.54 1.26
N GLN A 265 -10.13 -9.81 1.57
CA GLN A 265 -11.03 -10.92 1.27
C GLN A 265 -12.34 -10.79 2.07
N LEU A 266 -12.33 -10.12 3.20
CA LEU A 266 -13.45 -9.83 4.09
C LEU A 266 -14.13 -11.06 4.70
N ALA A 267 -13.65 -12.26 4.38
CA ALA A 267 -14.15 -13.52 4.90
C ALA A 267 -13.03 -14.56 5.05
N SER A 268 -13.14 -15.40 6.07
CA SER A 268 -12.24 -16.54 6.33
C SER A 268 -12.96 -17.71 7.01
N GLY A 269 -14.30 -17.70 6.94
CA GLY A 269 -15.13 -18.69 7.60
C GLY A 269 -15.30 -20.00 6.82
N THR A 270 -14.93 -20.04 5.55
CA THR A 270 -15.06 -21.24 4.69
C THR A 270 -13.70 -21.69 4.14
N LEU A 271 -13.64 -22.90 3.61
CA LEU A 271 -12.44 -23.42 2.92
C LEU A 271 -12.07 -22.57 1.70
N GLU A 272 -13.06 -22.07 0.98
CA GLU A 272 -12.86 -21.23 -0.20
C GLU A 272 -12.25 -19.88 0.20
N ASP A 273 -12.79 -19.24 1.23
CA ASP A 273 -12.27 -17.96 1.75
C ASP A 273 -10.81 -18.07 2.17
N VAL A 274 -10.48 -19.07 3.00
CA VAL A 274 -9.10 -19.26 3.50
C VAL A 274 -8.14 -19.58 2.36
N SER A 275 -8.58 -20.38 1.37
CA SER A 275 -7.78 -20.68 0.17
C SER A 275 -7.55 -19.42 -0.67
N SER A 276 -8.56 -18.56 -0.77
CA SER A 276 -8.46 -17.26 -1.44
C SER A 276 -7.45 -16.36 -0.72
N VAL A 277 -7.51 -16.24 0.62
CA VAL A 277 -6.52 -15.49 1.41
C VAL A 277 -5.10 -16.00 1.15
N ALA A 278 -4.89 -17.32 1.15
CA ALA A 278 -3.58 -17.90 0.88
C ALA A 278 -3.08 -17.56 -0.53
N THR A 279 -3.94 -17.62 -1.54
CA THR A 279 -3.64 -17.24 -2.93
C THR A 279 -3.29 -15.75 -3.03
N ILE A 280 -4.03 -14.88 -2.33
CA ILE A 280 -3.76 -13.44 -2.27
C ILE A 280 -2.37 -13.18 -1.69
N TYR A 281 -1.96 -13.91 -0.65
CA TYR A 281 -0.63 -13.78 -0.07
C TYR A 281 0.48 -14.15 -1.06
N ILE A 282 0.31 -15.26 -1.78
CA ILE A 282 1.27 -15.68 -2.83
C ILE A 282 1.37 -14.59 -3.91
N ASN A 283 0.24 -14.12 -4.43
CA ASN A 283 0.18 -13.11 -5.47
C ASN A 283 0.80 -11.77 -5.01
N THR A 284 0.50 -11.35 -3.78
CA THR A 284 1.09 -10.14 -3.17
C THR A 284 2.61 -10.24 -3.09
N ASN A 285 3.13 -11.37 -2.63
CA ASN A 285 4.56 -11.59 -2.51
C ASN A 285 5.26 -11.62 -3.88
N LEU A 286 4.67 -12.31 -4.85
CA LEU A 286 5.23 -12.39 -6.20
C LEU A 286 5.19 -11.05 -6.93
N ALA A 287 4.11 -10.26 -6.75
CA ALA A 287 4.01 -8.92 -7.31
C ALA A 287 5.10 -7.98 -6.75
N ALA A 288 5.34 -8.02 -5.44
CA ALA A 288 6.40 -7.25 -4.81
C ALA A 288 7.78 -7.66 -5.34
N GLY A 289 8.06 -8.98 -5.39
CA GLY A 289 9.30 -9.51 -5.96
C GLY A 289 9.50 -9.13 -7.42
N GLY A 290 8.44 -9.22 -8.22
CA GLY A 290 8.44 -8.80 -9.62
C GLY A 290 8.77 -7.31 -9.79
N GLY A 291 8.21 -6.45 -8.93
CA GLY A 291 8.51 -5.01 -8.90
C GLY A 291 9.99 -4.74 -8.61
N VAL A 292 10.57 -5.43 -7.62
CA VAL A 292 12.01 -5.31 -7.28
C VAL A 292 12.89 -5.72 -8.47
N LEU A 293 12.61 -6.87 -9.09
CA LEU A 293 13.38 -7.38 -10.22
C LEU A 293 13.28 -6.45 -11.44
N ALA A 294 12.09 -5.93 -11.72
CA ALA A 294 11.88 -4.98 -12.82
C ALA A 294 12.65 -3.67 -12.56
N ALA A 295 12.57 -3.11 -11.35
CA ALA A 295 13.30 -1.90 -10.98
C ALA A 295 14.82 -2.10 -11.07
N ALA A 296 15.35 -3.23 -10.59
CA ALA A 296 16.77 -3.57 -10.69
C ALA A 296 17.23 -3.70 -12.16
N THR A 297 16.40 -4.30 -13.01
CA THR A 297 16.69 -4.46 -14.44
C THR A 297 16.75 -3.12 -15.15
N VAL A 298 15.74 -2.25 -14.95
CA VAL A 298 15.68 -0.91 -15.55
C VAL A 298 16.86 -0.07 -15.09
N SER A 299 17.16 -0.06 -13.79
CA SER A 299 18.30 0.66 -13.23
C SER A 299 19.64 0.20 -13.82
N SER A 300 19.80 -1.10 -14.04
CA SER A 300 21.00 -1.65 -14.67
C SER A 300 21.13 -1.23 -16.14
N LEU A 301 20.02 -1.22 -16.88
CA LEU A 301 19.99 -0.77 -18.29
C LEU A 301 20.30 0.73 -18.39
N GLU A 302 19.76 1.56 -17.52
CA GLU A 302 20.05 3.00 -17.47
C GLU A 302 21.53 3.28 -17.16
N THR A 303 22.13 2.50 -16.27
CA THR A 303 23.56 2.60 -15.94
C THR A 303 24.42 2.29 -17.18
N VAL A 304 24.03 1.31 -17.98
CA VAL A 304 24.70 0.96 -19.23
C VAL A 304 24.50 2.02 -20.31
N ALA A 305 23.33 2.66 -20.36
CA ALA A 305 22.99 3.69 -21.33
C ALA A 305 23.57 5.06 -21.01
N ALA A 306 24.30 5.23 -19.89
CA ALA A 306 24.83 6.51 -19.41
C ALA A 306 23.76 7.62 -19.26
N ALA A 307 22.51 7.25 -19.06
CA ALA A 307 21.39 8.18 -18.92
C ALA A 307 21.22 8.56 -17.46
N ASN A 308 21.53 9.81 -17.11
CA ASN A 308 21.26 10.45 -15.83
C ASN A 308 19.76 10.68 -15.58
N THR A 309 18.93 9.68 -15.73
CA THR A 309 17.49 9.80 -15.45
C THR A 309 17.17 9.17 -14.11
N CYS A 310 16.76 10.00 -13.20
CA CYS A 310 16.35 9.70 -11.83
C CYS A 310 15.00 8.97 -11.85
N LEU A 311 14.97 7.65 -12.06
CA LEU A 311 13.75 6.83 -12.05
C LEU A 311 13.63 5.93 -10.81
N LEU A 312 14.43 6.14 -9.77
CA LEU A 312 14.40 5.27 -8.59
C LEU A 312 14.11 6.04 -7.31
N TYR A 313 12.83 6.31 -7.10
CA TYR A 313 12.34 6.68 -5.78
C TYR A 313 12.19 5.47 -4.84
N THR A 314 12.39 4.25 -5.32
CA THR A 314 12.19 3.00 -4.57
C THR A 314 13.45 2.17 -4.32
N SER A 315 14.59 2.53 -4.93
CA SER A 315 15.88 1.90 -4.59
C SER A 315 17.00 2.93 -4.72
N PRO A 316 17.77 3.20 -3.65
CA PRO A 316 18.96 4.01 -3.74
C PRO A 316 19.98 3.30 -4.65
N SER A 317 20.58 4.04 -5.57
CA SER A 317 21.68 3.53 -6.39
C SER A 317 22.85 3.10 -5.47
N PRO A 318 23.50 1.96 -5.74
CA PRO A 318 24.72 1.56 -5.02
C PRO A 318 25.85 2.61 -5.07
N ARG A 319 25.75 3.59 -5.97
CA ARG A 319 26.73 4.69 -6.09
C ARG A 319 26.54 5.82 -5.06
N ASP A 320 25.35 5.93 -4.44
CA ASP A 320 25.11 6.97 -3.43
C ASP A 320 25.74 6.65 -2.07
N GLY A 321 26.27 5.44 -1.89
CA GLY A 321 26.96 4.97 -0.69
C GLY A 321 28.49 4.92 -0.77
N VAL A 322 29.12 5.31 -1.88
CA VAL A 322 30.56 5.21 -2.10
C VAL A 322 31.17 6.55 -2.45
N GLN A 323 30.84 7.58 -1.70
CA GLN A 323 31.65 8.83 -1.64
C GLN A 323 31.71 9.29 -0.19
N SER A 324 32.69 8.79 0.49
CA SER A 324 33.34 9.41 1.65
C SER A 324 34.85 9.34 1.44
#